data_ea8265b5b055caf84831e35580ec9eb6
#
_entry.id   ea8265b5b055caf84831e35580ec9eb6
#
_cell.length_a   1.000
_cell.length_b   1.000
_cell.length_c   1.000
_cell.angle_alpha   90.00
_cell.angle_beta   90.00
_cell.angle_gamma   90.00
#
_symmetry.space_group_name_H-M   'P 1'
#
loop_
_entity.id
_entity.type
_entity.pdbx_description
1 polymer ?
#
loop_
_entity_poly.entity_id
_entity_poly.type
_entity_poly.pdbx_seq_one_letter_code
_entity_poly.pdbx_strand_id
1 'polypeptide(L)'
;MKKQFFHRYKLVIFVFSLITTLILANIPSYALTVNEVPNPRQQNGGWVTDMVDMLSPQAENQLNQMISNLEKQNGTEIAVVTVPTTKPSPSPKGFTAQLFNTWGIGKKGENNGILFLISKGDRRTEIETGKGITKILPNAKVSGIIIEQVSP
;
A
#
# COMPACT_ATOMS: atom_id res chain seq x y z
N MET A 1 -38.02 -16.54 47.09
CA MET A 1 -36.61 -16.68 46.75
C MET A 1 -36.34 -16.92 45.26
N LYS A 2 -37.06 -17.72 44.48
CA LYS A 2 -36.80 -18.00 43.05
C LYS A 2 -36.87 -16.78 42.10
N LYS A 3 -37.80 -15.79 42.34
CA LYS A 3 -37.95 -14.62 41.48
C LYS A 3 -36.76 -13.63 41.51
N GLN A 4 -36.11 -13.47 42.65
CA GLN A 4 -34.93 -12.59 42.77
C GLN A 4 -33.68 -13.17 42.09
N PHE A 5 -33.55 -14.49 42.07
CA PHE A 5 -32.45 -15.17 41.40
C PHE A 5 -32.51 -14.98 39.86
N PHE A 6 -33.70 -15.06 39.30
CA PHE A 6 -33.95 -14.86 37.87
C PHE A 6 -33.67 -13.42 37.39
N HIS A 7 -33.92 -12.41 38.24
CA HIS A 7 -33.66 -11.01 37.89
C HIS A 7 -32.13 -10.72 37.86
N ARG A 8 -31.40 -11.25 38.83
CA ARG A 8 -29.95 -11.07 38.90
C ARG A 8 -29.25 -11.77 37.75
N TYR A 9 -29.70 -12.92 37.30
CA TYR A 9 -29.14 -13.65 36.15
C TYR A 9 -29.39 -12.89 34.84
N LYS A 10 -30.56 -12.34 34.64
CA LYS A 10 -30.84 -11.51 33.45
C LYS A 10 -30.00 -10.23 33.40
N LEU A 11 -29.76 -9.61 34.54
CA LEU A 11 -28.89 -8.45 34.65
C LEU A 11 -27.45 -8.77 34.29
N VAL A 12 -26.94 -9.89 34.80
CA VAL A 12 -25.56 -10.36 34.49
C VAL A 12 -25.39 -10.67 33.00
N ILE A 13 -26.36 -11.34 32.38
CA ILE A 13 -26.35 -11.62 30.94
C ILE A 13 -26.38 -10.32 30.13
N PHE A 14 -27.23 -9.37 30.54
CA PHE A 14 -27.35 -8.08 29.87
C PHE A 14 -26.06 -7.28 29.95
N VAL A 15 -25.44 -7.20 31.12
CA VAL A 15 -24.12 -6.52 31.32
C VAL A 15 -23.03 -7.22 30.53
N PHE A 16 -22.98 -8.55 30.54
CA PHE A 16 -21.99 -9.33 29.78
C PHE A 16 -22.15 -9.11 28.26
N SER A 17 -23.40 -9.11 27.77
CA SER A 17 -23.72 -8.81 26.36
C SER A 17 -23.30 -7.38 25.98
N LEU A 18 -23.54 -6.40 26.84
CA LEU A 18 -23.18 -5.01 26.63
C LEU A 18 -21.65 -4.83 26.56
N ILE A 19 -20.90 -5.49 27.47
CA ILE A 19 -19.44 -5.46 27.50
C ILE A 19 -18.86 -6.12 26.23
N THR A 20 -19.44 -7.25 25.80
CA THR A 20 -18.97 -7.95 24.59
C THR A 20 -19.20 -7.11 23.34
N THR A 21 -20.34 -6.39 23.27
CA THR A 21 -20.63 -5.47 22.15
C THR A 21 -19.66 -4.28 22.12
N LEU A 22 -19.30 -3.75 23.28
CA LEU A 22 -18.37 -2.62 23.39
C LEU A 22 -16.94 -3.00 22.99
N ILE A 23 -16.50 -4.23 23.27
CA ILE A 23 -15.17 -4.74 22.90
C ILE A 23 -15.06 -4.98 21.38
N LEU A 24 -16.14 -5.42 20.74
CA LEU A 24 -16.17 -5.67 19.30
C LEU A 24 -16.25 -4.38 18.44
N ALA A 25 -16.61 -3.26 19.03
CA ALA A 25 -16.77 -1.98 18.32
C ALA A 25 -15.46 -1.25 17.99
N ASN A 26 -14.31 -1.72 18.51
CA ASN A 26 -13.01 -1.08 18.32
C ASN A 26 -12.08 -1.84 17.36
N ILE A 27 -12.59 -2.32 16.23
CA ILE A 27 -11.71 -2.77 15.15
C ILE A 27 -11.26 -1.51 14.42
N PRO A 28 -9.97 -1.09 14.52
CA PRO A 28 -9.49 0.04 13.76
C PRO A 28 -9.65 -0.27 12.27
N SER A 29 -10.55 0.44 11.61
CA SER A 29 -10.62 0.44 10.16
C SER A 29 -9.43 1.26 9.66
N TYR A 30 -8.37 0.60 9.23
CA TYR A 30 -7.26 1.29 8.57
C TYR A 30 -7.74 1.77 7.20
N ALA A 31 -8.07 3.06 7.13
CA ALA A 31 -8.25 3.78 5.89
C ALA A 31 -6.91 4.46 5.57
N LEU A 32 -6.36 4.23 4.39
CA LEU A 32 -5.12 4.87 3.95
C LEU A 32 -5.41 5.70 2.71
N THR A 33 -5.14 6.98 2.78
CA THR A 33 -5.19 7.88 1.62
C THR A 33 -3.81 8.02 1.00
N VAL A 34 -3.73 8.40 -0.27
CA VAL A 34 -2.44 8.60 -0.97
C VAL A 34 -1.59 9.71 -0.34
N ASN A 35 -2.22 10.68 0.33
CA ASN A 35 -1.51 11.78 1.00
C ASN A 35 -0.85 11.35 2.32
N GLU A 36 -1.27 10.22 2.88
CA GLU A 36 -0.69 9.64 4.10
C GLU A 36 0.50 8.73 3.81
N VAL A 37 0.73 8.38 2.54
CA VAL A 37 1.91 7.60 2.13
C VAL A 37 3.11 8.52 2.10
N PRO A 38 4.16 8.27 2.92
CA PRO A 38 5.33 9.12 2.97
C PRO A 38 6.08 9.11 1.64
N ASN A 39 6.32 10.28 1.05
CA ASN A 39 7.10 10.39 -0.18
C ASN A 39 8.61 10.47 0.14
N PRO A 40 9.42 9.43 -0.16
CA PRO A 40 10.82 9.39 0.21
C PRO A 40 11.66 10.42 -0.56
N ARG A 41 11.24 10.83 -1.76
CA ARG A 41 11.92 11.88 -2.52
C ARG A 41 11.90 13.22 -1.79
N GLN A 42 10.85 13.52 -1.05
CA GLN A 42 10.73 14.76 -0.28
C GLN A 42 11.43 14.68 1.07
N GLN A 43 11.62 13.48 1.62
CA GLN A 43 12.19 13.29 2.97
C GLN A 43 13.71 13.11 2.94
N ASN A 44 14.20 12.20 2.11
CA ASN A 44 15.62 11.81 2.11
C ASN A 44 16.22 11.61 0.71
N GLY A 45 15.45 11.90 -0.35
CA GLY A 45 15.86 11.70 -1.73
C GLY A 45 15.79 10.24 -2.20
N GLY A 46 15.22 9.35 -1.39
CA GLY A 46 15.07 7.92 -1.71
C GLY A 46 13.93 7.62 -2.68
N TRP A 47 13.77 6.34 -2.99
CA TRP A 47 12.76 5.80 -3.89
C TRP A 47 11.87 4.73 -3.25
N VAL A 48 12.21 4.29 -2.03
CA VAL A 48 11.53 3.18 -1.34
C VAL A 48 10.79 3.68 -0.13
N THR A 49 9.52 3.30 0.00
CA THR A 49 8.67 3.51 1.18
C THR A 49 8.13 2.17 1.63
N ASP A 50 8.59 1.67 2.76
CA ASP A 50 8.08 0.43 3.36
C ASP A 50 7.27 0.74 4.62
N MET A 51 5.92 0.77 4.49
CA MET A 51 5.01 1.05 5.61
C MET A 51 4.65 -0.18 6.44
N VAL A 52 5.10 -1.37 6.02
CA VAL A 52 4.67 -2.65 6.64
C VAL A 52 5.82 -3.56 7.03
N ASP A 53 7.05 -3.01 7.05
CA ASP A 53 8.30 -3.72 7.40
C ASP A 53 8.43 -5.05 6.62
N MET A 54 8.18 -4.98 5.32
CA MET A 54 8.27 -6.13 4.42
C MET A 54 9.69 -6.32 3.88
N LEU A 55 10.45 -5.24 3.80
CA LEU A 55 11.81 -5.22 3.32
C LEU A 55 12.81 -5.16 4.48
N SER A 56 13.93 -5.85 4.35
CA SER A 56 15.03 -5.61 5.28
C SER A 56 15.71 -4.26 4.99
N PRO A 57 16.36 -3.62 5.98
CA PRO A 57 17.10 -2.38 5.73
C PRO A 57 18.16 -2.51 4.62
N GLN A 58 18.77 -3.70 4.47
CA GLN A 58 19.68 -3.97 3.39
C GLN A 58 18.99 -3.99 2.02
N ALA A 59 17.81 -4.61 1.93
CA ALA A 59 17.02 -4.65 0.69
C ALA A 59 16.56 -3.26 0.27
N GLU A 60 16.10 -2.44 1.21
CA GLU A 60 15.74 -1.04 0.94
C GLU A 60 16.93 -0.23 0.40
N ASN A 61 18.09 -0.35 1.04
CA ASN A 61 19.30 0.33 0.61
C ASN A 61 19.75 -0.13 -0.78
N GLN A 62 19.69 -1.43 -1.06
CA GLN A 62 20.02 -1.97 -2.38
C GLN A 62 19.07 -1.47 -3.46
N LEU A 63 17.75 -1.50 -3.20
CA LEU A 63 16.74 -0.97 -4.11
C LEU A 63 16.97 0.52 -4.38
N ASN A 64 17.18 1.32 -3.34
CA ASN A 64 17.47 2.75 -3.50
C ASN A 64 18.72 3.02 -4.35
N GLN A 65 19.79 2.24 -4.16
CA GLN A 65 21.02 2.36 -4.96
C GLN A 65 20.77 1.95 -6.42
N MET A 66 20.11 0.83 -6.66
CA MET A 66 19.80 0.34 -8.01
C MET A 66 18.95 1.35 -8.78
N ILE A 67 17.90 1.86 -8.15
CA ILE A 67 16.98 2.83 -8.76
C ILE A 67 17.70 4.16 -9.03
N SER A 68 18.48 4.66 -8.07
CA SER A 68 19.25 5.89 -8.24
C SER A 68 20.29 5.77 -9.35
N ASN A 69 20.92 4.61 -9.50
CA ASN A 69 21.85 4.37 -10.60
C ASN A 69 21.14 4.32 -11.95
N LEU A 70 19.96 3.70 -12.02
CA LEU A 70 19.15 3.67 -13.24
C LEU A 70 18.70 5.07 -13.64
N GLU A 71 18.22 5.87 -12.68
CA GLU A 71 17.85 7.26 -12.91
C GLU A 71 19.01 8.08 -13.47
N LYS A 72 20.22 7.92 -12.92
CA LYS A 72 21.43 8.60 -13.41
C LYS A 72 21.81 8.16 -14.83
N GLN A 73 21.58 6.91 -15.19
CA GLN A 73 21.97 6.35 -16.50
C GLN A 73 21.02 6.79 -17.61
N ASN A 74 19.71 6.77 -17.39
CA ASN A 74 18.73 6.96 -18.45
C ASN A 74 17.52 7.85 -18.07
N GLY A 75 17.54 8.44 -16.87
CA GLY A 75 16.50 9.33 -16.40
C GLY A 75 15.21 8.65 -15.89
N THR A 76 15.08 7.32 -15.97
CA THR A 76 13.90 6.59 -15.52
C THR A 76 13.76 6.70 -14.00
N GLU A 77 12.58 7.10 -13.55
CA GLU A 77 12.24 7.18 -12.13
C GLU A 77 11.39 5.97 -11.74
N ILE A 78 11.85 5.22 -10.74
CA ILE A 78 11.11 4.07 -10.20
C ILE A 78 10.86 4.32 -8.72
N ALA A 79 9.63 4.18 -8.26
CA ALA A 79 9.31 4.15 -6.83
C ALA A 79 8.78 2.77 -6.43
N VAL A 80 9.18 2.31 -5.24
CA VAL A 80 8.72 1.07 -4.63
C VAL A 80 8.01 1.41 -3.33
N VAL A 81 6.76 0.96 -3.19
CA VAL A 81 5.91 1.29 -2.05
C VAL A 81 5.25 0.03 -1.51
N THR A 82 5.36 -0.21 -0.22
CA THR A 82 4.54 -1.20 0.48
C THR A 82 3.56 -0.50 1.40
N VAL A 83 2.31 -0.95 1.40
CA VAL A 83 1.23 -0.37 2.22
C VAL A 83 0.43 -1.46 2.95
N PRO A 84 -0.17 -1.13 4.12
CA PRO A 84 -1.02 -2.07 4.83
C PRO A 84 -2.30 -2.40 4.05
N THR A 85 -2.88 -1.42 3.37
CA THR A 85 -4.11 -1.54 2.55
C THR A 85 -4.21 -0.38 1.59
N THR A 86 -5.03 -0.53 0.56
CA THR A 86 -5.40 0.56 -0.36
C THR A 86 -6.79 1.12 -0.08
N LYS A 87 -7.49 0.61 0.95
CA LYS A 87 -8.82 1.11 1.33
C LYS A 87 -8.71 2.50 1.97
N PRO A 88 -9.67 3.41 1.73
CA PRO A 88 -10.99 3.22 1.12
C PRO A 88 -11.04 3.35 -0.42
N SER A 89 -9.90 3.38 -1.11
CA SER A 89 -9.92 3.41 -2.58
C SER A 89 -10.74 2.24 -3.16
N PRO A 90 -11.50 2.47 -4.24
CA PRO A 90 -12.33 1.42 -4.86
C PRO A 90 -11.53 0.22 -5.36
N SER A 91 -10.25 0.41 -5.66
CA SER A 91 -9.35 -0.67 -6.09
C SER A 91 -7.89 -0.35 -5.81
N PRO A 92 -7.03 -1.36 -5.60
CA PRO A 92 -5.58 -1.18 -5.50
C PRO A 92 -4.99 -0.49 -6.74
N LYS A 93 -5.44 -0.82 -7.93
CA LYS A 93 -5.04 -0.16 -9.18
C LYS A 93 -5.37 1.33 -9.18
N GLY A 94 -6.58 1.70 -8.75
CA GLY A 94 -6.99 3.11 -8.65
C GLY A 94 -6.14 3.88 -7.64
N PHE A 95 -5.84 3.28 -6.49
CA PHE A 95 -4.94 3.84 -5.49
C PHE A 95 -3.53 4.07 -6.06
N THR A 96 -2.98 3.05 -6.74
CA THR A 96 -1.65 3.12 -7.34
C THR A 96 -1.55 4.23 -8.38
N ALA A 97 -2.53 4.34 -9.27
CA ALA A 97 -2.59 5.40 -10.28
C ALA A 97 -2.71 6.79 -9.63
N GLN A 98 -3.52 6.93 -8.59
CA GLN A 98 -3.65 8.18 -7.84
C GLN A 98 -2.34 8.56 -7.14
N LEU A 99 -1.67 7.60 -6.48
CA LEU A 99 -0.39 7.80 -5.82
C LEU A 99 0.71 8.21 -6.81
N PHE A 100 0.79 7.50 -7.95
CA PHE A 100 1.71 7.81 -9.05
C PHE A 100 1.57 9.27 -9.51
N ASN A 101 0.33 9.72 -9.75
CA ASN A 101 0.05 11.08 -10.18
C ASN A 101 0.31 12.11 -9.06
N THR A 102 -0.03 11.79 -7.80
CA THR A 102 0.19 12.68 -6.65
C THR A 102 1.67 12.93 -6.41
N TRP A 103 2.50 11.90 -6.56
CA TRP A 103 3.95 12.02 -6.40
C TRP A 103 4.63 12.60 -7.65
N GLY A 104 3.96 12.58 -8.81
CA GLY A 104 4.49 13.08 -10.07
C GLY A 104 5.68 12.27 -10.55
N ILE A 105 5.61 10.92 -10.44
CA ILE A 105 6.72 10.02 -10.79
C ILE A 105 6.98 10.06 -12.29
N GLY A 106 8.22 10.32 -12.66
CA GLY A 106 8.67 10.48 -14.04
C GLY A 106 8.88 11.93 -14.46
N LYS A 107 9.88 12.16 -15.30
CA LYS A 107 10.26 13.49 -15.73
C LYS A 107 9.21 14.11 -16.62
N LYS A 108 8.98 15.41 -16.40
CA LYS A 108 8.03 16.19 -17.21
C LYS A 108 8.41 16.13 -18.69
N GLY A 109 7.45 15.75 -19.53
CA GLY A 109 7.64 15.58 -20.98
C GLY A 109 8.13 14.19 -21.39
N GLU A 110 8.93 13.53 -20.58
CA GLU A 110 9.39 12.15 -20.85
C GLU A 110 8.39 11.11 -20.37
N ASN A 111 7.69 11.38 -19.27
CA ASN A 111 6.72 10.47 -18.64
C ASN A 111 7.30 9.05 -18.41
N ASN A 112 8.56 9.02 -17.97
CA ASN A 112 9.39 7.82 -17.83
C ASN A 112 9.41 7.25 -16.40
N GLY A 113 8.29 7.41 -15.70
CA GLY A 113 8.12 6.93 -14.33
C GLY A 113 7.51 5.54 -14.24
N ILE A 114 7.84 4.82 -13.15
CA ILE A 114 7.25 3.54 -12.77
C ILE A 114 6.97 3.58 -11.26
N LEU A 115 5.77 3.17 -10.85
CA LEU A 115 5.44 2.91 -9.45
C LEU A 115 5.13 1.43 -9.28
N PHE A 116 5.86 0.78 -8.39
CA PHE A 116 5.62 -0.58 -7.94
C PHE A 116 5.01 -0.55 -6.55
N LEU A 117 3.76 -0.96 -6.41
CA LEU A 117 3.03 -0.95 -5.15
C LEU A 117 2.66 -2.36 -4.70
N ILE A 118 2.95 -2.69 -3.44
CA ILE A 118 2.53 -3.92 -2.79
C ILE A 118 1.57 -3.56 -1.65
N SER A 119 0.34 -4.03 -1.73
CA SER A 119 -0.64 -3.94 -0.63
C SER A 119 -0.72 -5.27 0.11
N LYS A 120 -0.20 -5.30 1.34
CA LYS A 120 -0.13 -6.52 2.16
C LYS A 120 -1.51 -7.04 2.55
N GLY A 121 -2.40 -6.16 3.01
CA GLY A 121 -3.75 -6.54 3.45
C GLY A 121 -4.68 -6.90 2.31
N ASP A 122 -4.50 -6.28 1.14
CA ASP A 122 -5.28 -6.59 -0.06
C ASP A 122 -4.70 -7.79 -0.83
N ARG A 123 -3.48 -8.25 -0.47
CA ARG A 123 -2.73 -9.30 -1.19
C ARG A 123 -2.62 -8.99 -2.68
N ARG A 124 -2.21 -7.77 -2.98
CA ARG A 124 -2.14 -7.25 -4.35
C ARG A 124 -0.84 -6.52 -4.60
N THR A 125 -0.33 -6.75 -5.79
CA THR A 125 0.78 -5.97 -6.38
C THR A 125 0.25 -5.27 -7.61
N GLU A 126 0.56 -3.99 -7.72
CA GLU A 126 0.18 -3.16 -8.86
C GLU A 126 1.43 -2.43 -9.38
N ILE A 127 1.50 -2.27 -10.69
CA ILE A 127 2.53 -1.48 -11.35
C ILE A 127 1.84 -0.42 -12.21
N GLU A 128 2.16 0.84 -11.95
CA GLU A 128 1.72 1.96 -12.78
C GLU A 128 2.92 2.51 -13.56
N THR A 129 2.72 2.84 -14.83
CA THR A 129 3.78 3.31 -15.72
C THR A 129 3.38 4.57 -16.45
N GLY A 130 4.32 5.50 -16.56
CA GLY A 130 4.17 6.68 -17.41
C GLY A 130 4.13 6.32 -18.90
N LYS A 131 3.51 7.19 -19.71
CA LYS A 131 3.32 6.97 -21.15
C LYS A 131 4.64 6.76 -21.92
N GLY A 132 5.76 7.34 -21.44
CA GLY A 132 7.07 7.16 -22.05
C GLY A 132 7.64 5.75 -21.88
N ILE A 133 7.23 5.05 -20.81
CA ILE A 133 7.65 3.68 -20.53
C ILE A 133 6.85 2.64 -21.31
N THR A 134 5.61 2.92 -21.68
CA THR A 134 4.73 1.93 -22.34
C THR A 134 5.28 1.36 -23.63
N LYS A 135 6.17 2.08 -24.32
CA LYS A 135 6.86 1.58 -25.53
C LYS A 135 7.88 0.50 -25.21
N ILE A 136 8.51 0.55 -24.05
CA ILE A 136 9.57 -0.40 -23.62
C ILE A 136 8.94 -1.49 -22.75
N LEU A 137 7.98 -1.13 -21.93
CA LEU A 137 7.26 -2.00 -21.00
C LEU A 137 5.73 -1.91 -21.24
N PRO A 138 5.18 -2.59 -22.24
CA PRO A 138 3.74 -2.60 -22.50
C PRO A 138 2.95 -3.21 -21.34
N ASN A 139 1.69 -2.83 -21.18
CA ASN A 139 0.83 -3.31 -20.09
C ASN A 139 0.73 -4.85 -20.02
N ALA A 140 0.75 -5.54 -21.18
CA ALA A 140 0.78 -7.00 -21.20
C ALA A 140 2.03 -7.58 -20.53
N LYS A 141 3.19 -6.95 -20.72
CA LYS A 141 4.46 -7.35 -20.09
C LYS A 141 4.47 -7.04 -18.59
N VAL A 142 3.88 -5.91 -18.19
CA VAL A 142 3.66 -5.55 -16.76
C VAL A 142 2.81 -6.62 -16.08
N SER A 143 1.69 -7.00 -16.68
CA SER A 143 0.83 -8.06 -16.14
C SER A 143 1.56 -9.39 -16.03
N GLY A 144 2.39 -9.75 -17.01
CA GLY A 144 3.23 -10.96 -16.98
C GLY A 144 4.20 -10.94 -15.80
N ILE A 145 4.89 -9.83 -15.55
CA ILE A 145 5.82 -9.67 -14.42
C ILE A 145 5.09 -9.89 -13.08
N ILE A 146 3.89 -9.32 -12.92
CA ILE A 146 3.11 -9.49 -11.69
C ILE A 146 2.73 -10.96 -11.49
N ILE A 147 2.26 -11.64 -12.53
CA ILE A 147 1.80 -13.02 -12.44
C ILE A 147 2.98 -13.99 -12.24
N GLU A 148 4.05 -13.83 -12.99
CA GLU A 148 5.15 -14.81 -13.03
C GLU A 148 6.19 -14.61 -11.93
N GLN A 149 6.43 -13.39 -11.49
CA GLN A 149 7.55 -13.04 -10.60
C GLN A 149 7.13 -12.60 -9.20
N VAL A 150 5.89 -12.17 -9.01
CA VAL A 150 5.44 -11.53 -7.75
C VAL A 150 4.26 -12.27 -7.11
N SER A 151 3.42 -12.92 -7.88
CA SER A 151 2.33 -13.74 -7.33
C SER A 151 2.86 -15.12 -6.92
N PRO A 152 2.55 -15.57 -5.68
CA PRO A 152 2.90 -16.91 -5.23
C PRO A 152 2.12 -17.99 -5.98
#